data_599b52883bf8526fb7e89678fe3389ca
#
_entry.id   599b52883bf8526fb7e89678fe3389ca
#
_cell.length_a   1.000
_cell.length_b   1.000
_cell.length_c   1.000
_cell.angle_alpha   90.00
_cell.angle_beta   90.00
_cell.angle_gamma   90.00
#
_symmetry.space_group_name_H-M   'P 1'
#
loop_
_entity.id
_entity.type
_entity.pdbx_description
1 polymer ?
#
loop_
_entity_poly.entity_id
_entity_poly.type
_entity_poly.pdbx_seq_one_letter_code
_entity_poly.pdbx_strand_id
1 'polypeptide(L)'
;MTAHAADYRWFAERYDVLNEAYCLTLVEGLSPEDLLDRIGAKPLHRVTGVAALLEAADEFEDGGFQDVLDDDDDDDRLFIAATEVGGWALAVEHYGHLGISAPVMEALSRGTRLVSHFRNINAVDHFYWQEDGRTRLHFEPLFAFGRDGSDADATAAMMEQAGFDLREDDDCDSALHTEAAFALAEHLTGVRLTPELLDGAAFLCGAAPEPLT
;
A
#
# COMPACT_ATOMS: atom_id res chain seq x y z
N MET A 1 -14.33 -18.53 -1.69
CA MET A 1 -13.16 -18.95 -2.51
C MET A 1 -11.96 -18.22 -1.93
N THR A 2 -10.86 -18.89 -1.82
CA THR A 2 -9.61 -18.30 -1.29
C THR A 2 -8.98 -17.46 -2.41
N ALA A 3 -8.52 -16.25 -2.13
CA ALA A 3 -7.90 -15.38 -3.13
C ALA A 3 -6.60 -15.98 -3.69
N HIS A 4 -6.38 -15.79 -4.99
CA HIS A 4 -5.19 -16.27 -5.69
C HIS A 4 -4.69 -15.17 -6.65
N ALA A 5 -3.40 -15.17 -6.96
CA ALA A 5 -2.76 -14.22 -7.88
C ALA A 5 -3.56 -13.96 -9.17
N ALA A 6 -4.10 -15.01 -9.78
CA ALA A 6 -4.89 -14.88 -11.00
C ALA A 6 -6.13 -13.97 -10.86
N ASP A 7 -6.66 -13.79 -9.65
CA ASP A 7 -7.82 -12.92 -9.37
C ASP A 7 -7.47 -11.42 -9.43
N TYR A 8 -6.17 -11.08 -9.44
CA TYR A 8 -5.67 -9.71 -9.38
C TYR A 8 -4.98 -9.20 -10.65
N ARG A 9 -4.97 -9.98 -11.75
CA ARG A 9 -4.40 -9.55 -13.04
C ARG A 9 -5.00 -8.25 -13.58
N TRP A 10 -6.25 -7.98 -13.23
CA TRP A 10 -6.95 -6.75 -13.61
C TRP A 10 -6.24 -5.48 -13.14
N PHE A 11 -5.43 -5.54 -12.07
CA PHE A 11 -4.80 -4.34 -11.50
C PHE A 11 -3.84 -3.71 -12.52
N ALA A 12 -2.90 -4.47 -13.05
CA ALA A 12 -1.97 -3.99 -14.07
C ALA A 12 -2.68 -3.66 -15.40
N GLU A 13 -3.75 -4.40 -15.75
CA GLU A 13 -4.50 -4.19 -17.01
C GLU A 13 -5.34 -2.90 -16.97
N ARG A 14 -5.87 -2.51 -15.79
CA ARG A 14 -6.77 -1.37 -15.64
C ARG A 14 -6.10 -0.11 -15.14
N TYR A 15 -5.10 -0.24 -14.28
CA TYR A 15 -4.39 0.86 -13.62
C TYR A 15 -2.91 0.83 -13.98
N ASP A 16 -2.60 0.81 -15.27
CA ASP A 16 -1.24 0.71 -15.81
C ASP A 16 -0.32 1.81 -15.25
N VAL A 17 -0.80 3.07 -15.20
CA VAL A 17 -0.06 4.20 -14.62
C VAL A 17 0.24 3.98 -13.13
N LEU A 18 -0.78 3.63 -12.32
CA LEU A 18 -0.58 3.37 -10.90
C LEU A 18 0.35 2.15 -10.69
N ASN A 19 0.24 1.13 -11.55
CA ASN A 19 1.05 -0.09 -11.46
C ASN A 19 2.53 0.12 -11.77
N GLU A 20 2.93 1.25 -12.36
CA GLU A 20 4.35 1.58 -12.55
C GLU A 20 5.07 1.76 -11.22
N ALA A 21 4.45 2.49 -10.28
CA ALA A 21 4.99 2.71 -8.94
C ALA A 21 3.88 3.09 -7.96
N TYR A 22 3.74 2.33 -6.90
CA TYR A 22 2.72 2.57 -5.88
C TYR A 22 3.15 2.11 -4.48
N CYS A 23 2.48 2.65 -3.48
CA CYS A 23 2.39 2.04 -2.17
C CYS A 23 0.92 1.94 -1.75
N LEU A 24 0.43 0.73 -1.53
CA LEU A 24 -0.92 0.44 -1.04
C LEU A 24 -0.83 -0.08 0.38
N THR A 25 -1.39 0.68 1.32
CA THR A 25 -1.30 0.35 2.75
C THR A 25 -2.69 0.23 3.36
N LEU A 26 -3.00 -0.93 3.90
CA LEU A 26 -4.21 -1.22 4.65
C LEU A 26 -3.93 -1.16 6.16
N VAL A 27 -4.72 -0.37 6.91
CA VAL A 27 -4.60 -0.26 8.37
C VAL A 27 -5.95 -0.56 9.01
N GLU A 28 -6.00 -1.57 9.88
CA GLU A 28 -7.22 -2.04 10.51
C GLU A 28 -7.83 -1.00 11.47
N GLY A 29 -9.15 -0.79 11.38
CA GLY A 29 -9.92 -0.02 12.34
C GLY A 29 -9.64 1.48 12.36
N LEU A 30 -8.88 2.02 11.40
CA LEU A 30 -8.72 3.46 11.22
C LEU A 30 -9.74 4.00 10.20
N SER A 31 -10.16 5.24 10.41
CA SER A 31 -10.75 6.07 9.36
C SER A 31 -9.65 6.68 8.47
N PRO A 32 -9.98 7.17 7.27
CA PRO A 32 -9.04 7.94 6.45
C PRO A 32 -8.46 9.15 7.18
N GLU A 33 -9.27 9.85 7.96
CA GLU A 33 -8.88 10.98 8.78
C GLU A 33 -7.89 10.58 9.88
N ASP A 34 -8.18 9.49 10.61
CA ASP A 34 -7.28 8.97 11.67
C ASP A 34 -5.94 8.51 11.08
N LEU A 35 -5.95 7.94 9.87
CA LEU A 35 -4.73 7.53 9.18
C LEU A 35 -3.86 8.74 8.86
N LEU A 36 -4.43 9.79 8.24
CA LEU A 36 -3.70 11.01 7.92
C LEU A 36 -3.17 11.70 9.18
N ASP A 37 -3.99 11.79 10.24
CA ASP A 37 -3.58 12.37 11.53
C ASP A 37 -2.39 11.63 12.16
N ARG A 38 -2.37 10.28 12.09
CA ARG A 38 -1.28 9.48 12.66
C ARG A 38 0.08 9.71 12.03
N ILE A 39 0.11 10.09 10.76
CA ILE A 39 1.34 10.38 10.01
C ILE A 39 1.62 11.88 9.89
N GLY A 40 0.80 12.72 10.52
CA GLY A 40 0.96 14.18 10.45
C GLY A 40 0.65 14.76 9.08
N ALA A 41 -0.13 14.08 8.25
CA ALA A 41 -0.51 14.57 6.95
C ALA A 41 -1.56 15.69 7.05
N LYS A 42 -1.38 16.77 6.32
CA LYS A 42 -2.39 17.82 6.16
C LYS A 42 -3.45 17.35 5.15
N PRO A 43 -4.74 17.30 5.51
CA PRO A 43 -5.79 16.97 4.56
C PRO A 43 -5.92 18.07 3.51
N LEU A 44 -6.08 17.67 2.24
CA LEU A 44 -6.29 18.55 1.09
C LEU A 44 -7.79 18.58 0.73
N HIS A 45 -8.19 17.70 -0.19
CA HIS A 45 -9.57 17.61 -0.68
C HIS A 45 -9.97 16.14 -0.88
N ARG A 46 -11.22 15.91 -1.31
CA ARG A 46 -11.69 14.58 -1.65
C ARG A 46 -11.88 14.44 -3.16
N VAL A 47 -11.50 13.26 -3.66
CA VAL A 47 -11.71 12.87 -5.06
C VAL A 47 -12.42 11.53 -5.12
N THR A 48 -12.99 11.17 -6.27
CA THR A 48 -13.66 9.88 -6.45
C THR A 48 -12.98 9.08 -7.55
N GLY A 49 -12.54 7.87 -7.20
CA GLY A 49 -11.92 6.92 -8.12
C GLY A 49 -10.43 7.17 -8.34
N VAL A 50 -9.74 6.13 -8.86
CA VAL A 50 -8.28 6.15 -9.07
C VAL A 50 -7.87 7.19 -10.12
N ALA A 51 -8.66 7.42 -11.18
CA ALA A 51 -8.31 8.40 -12.20
C ALA A 51 -8.20 9.82 -11.60
N ALA A 52 -9.18 10.25 -10.80
CA ALA A 52 -9.15 11.56 -10.15
C ALA A 52 -8.09 11.63 -9.02
N LEU A 53 -7.73 10.48 -8.41
CA LEU A 53 -6.63 10.40 -7.46
C LEU A 53 -5.29 10.68 -8.16
N LEU A 54 -5.06 10.08 -9.34
CA LEU A 54 -3.83 10.30 -10.12
C LEU A 54 -3.74 11.74 -10.61
N GLU A 55 -4.84 12.32 -11.09
CA GLU A 55 -4.90 13.74 -11.47
C GLU A 55 -4.54 14.66 -10.27
N ALA A 56 -5.03 14.34 -9.06
CA ALA A 56 -4.70 15.09 -7.86
C ALA A 56 -3.23 14.91 -7.42
N ALA A 57 -2.64 13.72 -7.63
CA ALA A 57 -1.23 13.49 -7.38
C ALA A 57 -0.35 14.31 -8.34
N ASP A 58 -0.66 14.33 -9.63
CA ASP A 58 0.04 15.14 -10.63
C ASP A 58 -0.08 16.66 -10.31
N GLU A 59 -1.28 17.13 -9.93
CA GLU A 59 -1.49 18.52 -9.50
C GLU A 59 -0.66 18.86 -8.25
N PHE A 60 -0.50 17.91 -7.32
CA PHE A 60 0.33 18.08 -6.14
C PHE A 60 1.81 18.25 -6.51
N GLU A 61 2.34 17.40 -7.36
CA GLU A 61 3.73 17.47 -7.85
C GLU A 61 4.01 18.79 -8.61
N ASP A 62 3.01 19.29 -9.33
CA ASP A 62 3.09 20.59 -10.03
C ASP A 62 2.93 21.81 -9.10
N GLY A 63 2.77 21.61 -7.78
CA GLY A 63 2.65 22.67 -6.78
C GLY A 63 1.26 23.29 -6.69
N GLY A 64 0.22 22.61 -7.17
CA GLY A 64 -1.17 23.13 -7.21
C GLY A 64 -1.81 23.37 -5.83
N PHE A 65 -1.24 22.87 -4.73
CA PHE A 65 -1.80 22.99 -3.37
C PHE A 65 -1.01 23.92 -2.45
N GLN A 66 -0.13 24.75 -2.97
CA GLN A 66 0.72 25.67 -2.17
C GLN A 66 -0.10 26.64 -1.31
N ASP A 67 -1.29 27.06 -1.76
CA ASP A 67 -2.19 27.92 -1.00
C ASP A 67 -2.77 27.24 0.27
N VAL A 68 -2.77 25.91 0.33
CA VAL A 68 -3.25 25.10 1.47
C VAL A 68 -2.13 24.71 2.40
N LEU A 69 -0.93 24.63 1.86
CA LEU A 69 0.31 24.34 2.60
C LEU A 69 0.92 25.67 3.02
N ASP A 70 1.12 25.89 4.33
CA ASP A 70 1.71 27.12 4.84
C ASP A 70 3.15 27.30 4.32
N ASP A 71 3.57 28.56 4.03
CA ASP A 71 4.91 28.93 3.56
C ASP A 71 6.06 28.52 4.51
N ASP A 72 5.76 28.24 5.78
CA ASP A 72 6.72 27.78 6.78
C ASP A 72 6.98 26.25 6.73
N ASP A 73 6.24 25.51 5.91
CA ASP A 73 6.40 24.07 5.69
C ASP A 73 7.41 23.82 4.53
N ASP A 74 8.67 24.22 4.74
CA ASP A 74 9.81 24.00 3.82
C ASP A 74 10.28 22.52 3.81
N ASP A 75 9.51 21.64 4.45
CA ASP A 75 9.76 20.20 4.45
C ASP A 75 9.19 19.56 3.19
N ASP A 76 9.98 18.70 2.56
CA ASP A 76 9.52 17.86 1.45
C ASP A 76 8.28 17.08 1.89
N ARG A 77 7.22 17.12 1.07
CA ARG A 77 5.96 16.47 1.36
C ARG A 77 5.63 15.45 0.29
N LEU A 78 4.99 14.38 0.72
CA LEU A 78 4.54 13.29 -0.13
C LEU A 78 3.01 13.30 -0.22
N PHE A 79 2.50 13.11 -1.43
CA PHE A 79 1.07 12.93 -1.66
C PHE A 79 0.60 11.57 -1.17
N ILE A 80 -0.53 11.54 -0.51
CA ILE A 80 -1.21 10.33 -0.06
C ILE A 80 -2.71 10.51 -0.20
N ALA A 81 -3.42 9.45 -0.57
CA ALA A 81 -4.88 9.44 -0.61
C ALA A 81 -5.41 8.25 0.20
N ALA A 82 -6.43 8.45 1.03
CA ALA A 82 -6.96 7.41 1.89
C ALA A 82 -8.48 7.25 1.73
N THR A 83 -8.96 6.01 1.79
CA THR A 83 -10.38 5.67 1.78
C THR A 83 -10.68 4.55 2.78
N GLU A 84 -11.95 4.39 3.15
CA GLU A 84 -12.38 3.28 4.02
C GLU A 84 -12.85 2.09 3.18
N VAL A 85 -12.42 0.88 3.54
CA VAL A 85 -12.82 -0.36 2.90
C VAL A 85 -12.88 -1.51 3.92
N GLY A 86 -14.06 -2.09 4.12
CA GLY A 86 -14.24 -3.30 4.94
C GLY A 86 -13.76 -3.17 6.40
N GLY A 87 -13.82 -1.96 6.98
CA GLY A 87 -13.32 -1.67 8.33
C GLY A 87 -11.82 -1.43 8.42
N TRP A 88 -11.18 -1.22 7.28
CA TRP A 88 -9.78 -0.82 7.13
C TRP A 88 -9.69 0.53 6.44
N ALA A 89 -8.69 1.34 6.77
CA ALA A 89 -8.28 2.45 5.94
C ALA A 89 -7.31 1.93 4.87
N LEU A 90 -7.61 2.20 3.60
CA LEU A 90 -6.71 1.96 2.47
C LEU A 90 -6.04 3.28 2.09
N ALA A 91 -4.74 3.38 2.30
CA ALA A 91 -3.91 4.44 1.74
C ALA A 91 -3.37 4.03 0.37
N VAL A 92 -3.36 4.98 -0.56
CA VAL A 92 -2.83 4.85 -1.92
C VAL A 92 -1.84 5.99 -2.15
N GLU A 93 -0.64 5.64 -2.53
CA GLU A 93 0.42 6.56 -2.90
C GLU A 93 0.86 6.23 -4.33
N HIS A 94 0.92 7.22 -5.21
CA HIS A 94 1.53 7.12 -6.53
C HIS A 94 2.96 7.65 -6.43
N TYR A 95 3.95 6.85 -6.80
CA TYR A 95 5.39 7.09 -6.58
C TYR A 95 5.82 7.29 -5.11
N GLY A 96 4.91 7.09 -4.14
CA GLY A 96 5.20 7.25 -2.72
C GLY A 96 5.78 6.00 -2.07
N HIS A 97 6.25 6.16 -0.82
CA HIS A 97 6.90 5.10 -0.04
C HIS A 97 6.62 5.19 1.47
N LEU A 98 5.64 5.99 1.87
CA LEU A 98 5.28 6.17 3.29
C LEU A 98 4.94 4.83 3.95
N GLY A 99 4.15 3.99 3.26
CA GLY A 99 3.69 2.71 3.78
C GLY A 99 4.78 1.66 3.97
N ILE A 100 6.02 1.92 3.56
CA ILE A 100 7.20 1.06 3.84
C ILE A 100 8.27 1.78 4.68
N SER A 101 8.05 3.04 5.03
CA SER A 101 8.93 3.80 5.93
C SER A 101 8.75 3.32 7.37
N ALA A 102 9.83 2.97 8.04
CA ALA A 102 9.79 2.40 9.39
C ALA A 102 9.04 3.28 10.41
N PRO A 103 9.29 4.61 10.51
CA PRO A 103 8.56 5.45 11.46
C PRO A 103 7.07 5.56 11.14
N VAL A 104 6.69 5.57 9.84
CA VAL A 104 5.29 5.62 9.41
C VAL A 104 4.58 4.29 9.72
N MET A 105 5.21 3.16 9.37
CA MET A 105 4.65 1.84 9.68
C MET A 105 4.46 1.63 11.18
N GLU A 106 5.42 2.09 12.02
CA GLU A 106 5.29 2.04 13.48
C GLU A 106 4.11 2.88 13.97
N ALA A 107 3.98 4.12 13.47
CA ALA A 107 2.88 5.02 13.84
C ALA A 107 1.51 4.43 13.43
N LEU A 108 1.39 3.93 12.20
CA LEU A 108 0.14 3.40 11.67
C LEU A 108 -0.26 2.06 12.31
N SER A 109 0.68 1.17 12.62
CA SER A 109 0.38 -0.14 13.20
C SER A 109 0.25 -0.15 14.72
N ARG A 110 0.41 1.00 15.39
CA ARG A 110 0.31 1.09 16.86
C ARG A 110 -1.07 0.70 17.37
N GLY A 111 -1.12 -0.40 18.13
CA GLY A 111 -2.34 -0.97 18.68
C GLY A 111 -3.26 -1.60 17.64
N THR A 112 -2.77 -1.83 16.43
CA THR A 112 -3.54 -2.42 15.33
C THR A 112 -2.65 -3.16 14.34
N ARG A 113 -3.21 -3.57 13.20
CA ARG A 113 -2.51 -4.26 12.11
C ARG A 113 -2.38 -3.38 10.88
N LEU A 114 -1.24 -3.54 10.19
CA LEU A 114 -0.95 -2.89 8.92
C LEU A 114 -0.49 -3.94 7.91
N VAL A 115 -0.97 -3.85 6.69
CA VAL A 115 -0.46 -4.61 5.54
C VAL A 115 -0.12 -3.61 4.43
N SER A 116 1.12 -3.60 3.97
CA SER A 116 1.59 -2.70 2.92
C SER A 116 2.24 -3.47 1.78
N HIS A 117 1.91 -3.08 0.55
CA HIS A 117 2.55 -3.55 -0.67
C HIS A 117 3.04 -2.36 -1.47
N PHE A 118 4.34 -2.27 -1.62
CA PHE A 118 5.06 -1.24 -2.36
C PHE A 118 5.68 -1.81 -3.62
N ARG A 119 5.67 -1.02 -4.69
CA ARG A 119 6.41 -1.26 -5.92
C ARG A 119 6.96 0.06 -6.44
N ASN A 120 8.24 0.09 -6.80
CA ASN A 120 8.85 1.27 -7.43
C ASN A 120 8.98 1.11 -8.95
N ILE A 121 9.36 2.19 -9.64
CA ILE A 121 9.52 2.24 -11.10
C ILE A 121 10.56 1.25 -11.65
N ASN A 122 11.48 0.76 -10.83
CA ASN A 122 12.45 -0.28 -11.20
C ASN A 122 11.91 -1.70 -10.96
N ALA A 123 10.62 -1.83 -10.65
CA ALA A 123 9.95 -3.07 -10.31
C ALA A 123 10.54 -3.78 -9.08
N VAL A 124 11.09 -3.02 -8.13
CA VAL A 124 11.46 -3.52 -6.81
C VAL A 124 10.22 -3.43 -5.92
N ASP A 125 9.78 -4.56 -5.42
CA ASP A 125 8.58 -4.69 -4.62
C ASP A 125 8.95 -4.99 -3.15
N HIS A 126 8.14 -4.49 -2.20
CA HIS A 126 8.24 -4.86 -0.80
C HIS A 126 6.84 -5.14 -0.25
N PHE A 127 6.71 -6.22 0.49
CA PHE A 127 5.51 -6.58 1.21
C PHE A 127 5.77 -6.60 2.71
N TYR A 128 4.91 -5.89 3.47
CA TYR A 128 4.98 -5.84 4.93
C TYR A 128 3.64 -6.22 5.56
N TRP A 129 3.69 -7.03 6.60
CA TRP A 129 2.64 -7.17 7.59
C TRP A 129 3.22 -6.78 8.94
N GLN A 130 2.65 -5.76 9.55
CA GLN A 130 3.01 -5.31 10.89
C GLN A 130 1.83 -5.38 11.85
N GLU A 131 2.11 -5.60 13.12
CA GLU A 131 1.14 -5.58 14.20
C GLU A 131 1.78 -4.96 15.43
N ASP A 132 1.16 -3.89 15.94
CA ASP A 132 1.62 -3.14 17.11
C ASP A 132 3.11 -2.77 17.04
N GLY A 133 3.56 -2.20 15.91
CA GLY A 133 4.93 -1.78 15.66
C GLY A 133 5.92 -2.92 15.41
N ARG A 134 5.46 -4.17 15.29
CA ARG A 134 6.32 -5.34 15.08
C ARG A 134 6.13 -5.97 13.72
N THR A 135 7.21 -6.23 13.01
CA THR A 135 7.18 -6.94 11.74
C THR A 135 6.81 -8.41 11.95
N ARG A 136 5.64 -8.80 11.43
CA ARG A 136 5.16 -10.17 11.39
C ARG A 136 5.69 -10.89 10.17
N LEU A 137 5.65 -10.20 9.01
CA LEU A 137 6.15 -10.71 7.74
C LEU A 137 6.72 -9.55 6.92
N HIS A 138 7.87 -9.77 6.32
CA HIS A 138 8.48 -8.91 5.30
C HIS A 138 9.17 -9.75 4.25
N PHE A 139 9.03 -9.39 3.00
CA PHE A 139 9.76 -10.00 1.89
C PHE A 139 9.66 -9.14 0.63
N GLU A 140 10.52 -9.41 -0.33
CA GLU A 140 10.40 -8.93 -1.69
C GLU A 140 9.59 -9.95 -2.52
N PRO A 141 8.41 -9.59 -3.07
CA PRO A 141 7.53 -10.51 -3.79
C PRO A 141 8.22 -11.35 -4.87
N LEU A 142 9.16 -10.79 -5.63
CA LEU A 142 9.94 -11.51 -6.62
C LEU A 142 10.81 -12.62 -6.01
N PHE A 143 11.25 -12.45 -4.75
CA PHE A 143 12.13 -13.34 -4.01
C PHE A 143 11.47 -13.82 -2.70
N ALA A 144 10.22 -14.30 -2.80
CA ALA A 144 9.38 -14.65 -1.65
C ALA A 144 9.97 -15.77 -0.75
N PHE A 145 10.96 -16.51 -1.21
CA PHE A 145 11.73 -17.45 -0.40
C PHE A 145 12.56 -16.75 0.69
N GLY A 146 13.04 -15.51 0.42
CA GLY A 146 13.84 -14.67 1.32
C GLY A 146 13.02 -13.86 2.33
N ARG A 147 11.97 -14.47 2.91
CA ARG A 147 11.08 -13.82 3.86
C ARG A 147 11.65 -13.73 5.29
N ASP A 148 11.27 -12.68 6.01
CA ASP A 148 11.64 -12.40 7.39
C ASP A 148 10.42 -11.97 8.22
N GLY A 149 10.56 -11.96 9.54
CA GLY A 149 9.52 -11.57 10.49
C GLY A 149 9.13 -12.68 11.46
N SER A 150 8.39 -12.33 12.52
CA SER A 150 8.05 -13.28 13.59
C SER A 150 7.13 -14.41 13.13
N ASP A 151 6.37 -14.23 12.07
CA ASP A 151 5.39 -15.18 11.54
C ASP A 151 5.75 -15.66 10.11
N ALA A 152 6.99 -15.42 9.65
CA ALA A 152 7.45 -15.74 8.30
C ALA A 152 7.22 -17.23 7.94
N ASP A 153 7.55 -18.15 8.83
CA ASP A 153 7.34 -19.59 8.60
C ASP A 153 5.87 -19.99 8.74
N ALA A 154 5.14 -19.37 9.65
CA ALA A 154 3.73 -19.65 9.88
C ALA A 154 2.84 -19.21 8.70
N THR A 155 3.27 -18.20 7.93
CA THR A 155 2.56 -17.69 6.77
C THR A 155 2.87 -18.42 5.47
N ALA A 156 3.86 -19.30 5.42
CA ALA A 156 4.31 -19.96 4.19
C ALA A 156 3.16 -20.64 3.41
N ALA A 157 2.33 -21.43 4.10
CA ALA A 157 1.18 -22.09 3.46
C ALA A 157 0.13 -21.10 2.89
N MET A 158 -0.04 -19.94 3.54
CA MET A 158 -0.91 -18.87 3.05
C MET A 158 -0.31 -18.19 1.83
N MET A 159 1.00 -17.97 1.81
CA MET A 159 1.72 -17.39 0.66
C MET A 159 1.61 -18.31 -0.56
N GLU A 160 1.80 -19.64 -0.37
CA GLU A 160 1.60 -20.62 -1.46
C GLU A 160 0.15 -20.62 -1.97
N GLN A 161 -0.86 -20.51 -1.08
CA GLN A 161 -2.27 -20.40 -1.47
C GLN A 161 -2.56 -19.11 -2.23
N ALA A 162 -1.89 -18.01 -1.90
CA ALA A 162 -1.99 -16.74 -2.63
C ALA A 162 -1.37 -16.81 -4.03
N GLY A 163 -0.44 -17.76 -4.26
CA GLY A 163 0.19 -18.00 -5.56
C GLY A 163 1.69 -17.77 -5.60
N PHE A 164 2.35 -17.62 -4.45
CA PHE A 164 3.81 -17.54 -4.40
C PHE A 164 4.44 -18.93 -4.54
N ASP A 165 5.50 -19.00 -5.31
CA ASP A 165 6.44 -20.13 -5.30
C ASP A 165 7.58 -19.77 -4.32
N LEU A 166 7.73 -20.57 -3.26
CA LEU A 166 8.69 -20.30 -2.18
C LEU A 166 10.01 -21.07 -2.34
N ARG A 167 10.26 -21.64 -3.51
CA ARG A 167 11.53 -22.34 -3.80
C ARG A 167 12.64 -21.35 -4.11
N GLU A 168 13.83 -21.67 -3.63
CA GLU A 168 15.06 -20.93 -3.93
C GLU A 168 15.82 -21.66 -5.05
N ASP A 169 15.23 -21.74 -6.24
CA ASP A 169 15.87 -22.38 -7.39
C ASP A 169 15.54 -21.65 -8.71
N ASP A 170 16.25 -21.98 -9.79
CA ASP A 170 16.09 -21.37 -11.10
C ASP A 170 14.73 -21.72 -11.77
N ASP A 171 14.02 -22.72 -11.27
CA ASP A 171 12.71 -23.17 -11.75
C ASP A 171 11.53 -22.52 -10.96
N CYS A 172 11.81 -21.54 -10.09
CA CYS A 172 10.80 -20.79 -9.34
C CYS A 172 9.87 -20.02 -10.29
N ASP A 173 8.55 -20.21 -10.14
CA ASP A 173 7.55 -19.45 -10.89
C ASP A 173 7.17 -18.16 -10.15
N SER A 174 7.77 -17.06 -10.57
CA SER A 174 7.48 -15.72 -10.04
C SER A 174 6.69 -14.82 -10.99
N ALA A 175 6.10 -15.38 -12.06
CA ALA A 175 5.45 -14.58 -13.11
C ALA A 175 4.29 -13.69 -12.61
N LEU A 176 3.64 -14.06 -11.51
CA LEU A 176 2.52 -13.33 -10.90
C LEU A 176 2.83 -12.89 -9.46
N HIS A 177 4.09 -12.58 -9.15
CA HIS A 177 4.50 -12.22 -7.78
C HIS A 177 3.80 -10.95 -7.25
N THR A 178 3.58 -9.96 -8.11
CA THR A 178 2.86 -8.72 -7.75
C THR A 178 1.39 -9.02 -7.44
N GLU A 179 0.72 -9.80 -8.29
CA GLU A 179 -0.68 -10.20 -8.09
C GLU A 179 -0.84 -11.13 -6.87
N ALA A 180 0.15 -11.98 -6.61
CA ALA A 180 0.17 -12.83 -5.42
C ALA A 180 0.27 -12.00 -4.13
N ALA A 181 0.96 -10.85 -4.15
CA ALA A 181 1.02 -9.93 -3.02
C ALA A 181 -0.37 -9.32 -2.72
N PHE A 182 -1.16 -8.95 -3.73
CA PHE A 182 -2.55 -8.54 -3.55
C PHE A 182 -3.43 -9.66 -2.96
N ALA A 183 -3.28 -10.89 -3.47
CA ALA A 183 -4.01 -12.03 -2.94
C ALA A 183 -3.63 -12.32 -1.48
N LEU A 184 -2.35 -12.21 -1.12
CA LEU A 184 -1.89 -12.35 0.26
C LEU A 184 -2.43 -11.24 1.17
N ALA A 185 -2.49 -10.00 0.68
CA ALA A 185 -3.12 -8.91 1.42
C ALA A 185 -4.61 -9.20 1.70
N GLU A 186 -5.37 -9.76 0.73
CA GLU A 186 -6.75 -10.22 0.96
C GLU A 186 -6.81 -11.33 2.02
N HIS A 187 -5.89 -12.30 2.01
CA HIS A 187 -5.85 -13.36 3.03
C HIS A 187 -5.63 -12.80 4.44
N LEU A 188 -4.75 -11.82 4.59
CA LEU A 188 -4.39 -11.23 5.88
C LEU A 188 -5.46 -10.28 6.43
N THR A 189 -6.15 -9.56 5.55
CA THR A 189 -7.06 -8.48 5.93
C THR A 189 -8.54 -8.84 5.78
N GLY A 190 -8.86 -9.80 4.90
CA GLY A 190 -10.22 -10.06 4.44
C GLY A 190 -10.77 -8.99 3.47
N VAL A 191 -9.95 -7.99 3.11
CA VAL A 191 -10.34 -6.92 2.17
C VAL A 191 -10.03 -7.36 0.75
N ARG A 192 -11.08 -7.53 -0.06
CA ARG A 192 -10.96 -7.78 -1.49
C ARG A 192 -11.00 -6.46 -2.25
N LEU A 193 -9.89 -6.08 -2.85
CA LEU A 193 -9.85 -4.96 -3.78
C LEU A 193 -10.46 -5.40 -5.12
N THR A 194 -11.29 -4.52 -5.71
CA THR A 194 -11.85 -4.72 -7.05
C THR A 194 -11.85 -3.40 -7.81
N PRO A 195 -11.93 -3.43 -9.17
CA PRO A 195 -12.06 -2.21 -9.95
C PRO A 195 -13.23 -1.33 -9.52
N GLU A 196 -14.41 -1.95 -9.29
CA GLU A 196 -15.62 -1.22 -8.90
C GLU A 196 -15.45 -0.51 -7.55
N LEU A 197 -14.76 -1.15 -6.61
CA LEU A 197 -14.44 -0.55 -5.32
C LEU A 197 -13.53 0.66 -5.49
N LEU A 198 -12.41 0.49 -6.20
CA LEU A 198 -11.41 1.54 -6.39
C LEU A 198 -11.93 2.72 -7.23
N ASP A 199 -12.72 2.44 -8.27
CA ASP A 199 -13.32 3.49 -9.11
C ASP A 199 -14.46 4.24 -8.41
N GLY A 200 -15.15 3.59 -7.47
CA GLY A 200 -16.23 4.20 -6.69
C GLY A 200 -15.80 4.80 -5.37
N ALA A 201 -14.56 4.57 -4.93
CA ALA A 201 -14.09 5.03 -3.64
C ALA A 201 -13.95 6.55 -3.56
N ALA A 202 -14.37 7.13 -2.44
CA ALA A 202 -14.12 8.53 -2.11
C ALA A 202 -12.80 8.63 -1.33
N PHE A 203 -11.76 9.09 -1.98
CA PHE A 203 -10.45 9.26 -1.37
C PHE A 203 -10.31 10.64 -0.71
N LEU A 204 -9.84 10.69 0.52
CA LEU A 204 -9.35 11.89 1.19
C LEU A 204 -7.87 12.06 0.83
N CYS A 205 -7.54 13.07 0.05
CA CYS A 205 -6.16 13.41 -0.28
C CYS A 205 -5.49 14.17 0.86
N GLY A 206 -4.20 14.00 1.00
CA GLY A 206 -3.39 14.67 2.02
C GLY A 206 -1.92 14.83 1.58
N ALA A 207 -1.22 15.71 2.27
CA ALA A 207 0.20 15.98 2.13
C ALA A 207 0.91 15.57 3.42
N ALA A 208 1.65 14.46 3.41
CA ALA A 208 2.40 13.95 4.54
C ALA A 208 3.84 14.49 4.56
N PRO A 209 4.44 14.78 5.73
CA PRO A 209 5.86 15.10 5.79
C PRO A 209 6.68 13.89 5.32
N GLU A 210 7.76 14.14 4.55
CA GLU A 210 8.69 13.09 4.19
C GLU A 210 9.36 12.52 5.45
N PRO A 211 9.35 11.19 5.66
CA PRO A 211 9.96 10.61 6.86
C PRO A 211 11.46 10.81 6.83
N LEU A 212 12.02 11.29 7.95
CA LEU A 212 13.47 11.37 8.12
C LEU A 212 14.07 9.95 8.03
N THR A 213 15.04 9.76 7.14
CA THR A 213 15.78 8.50 6.92
C THR A 213 16.75 8.17 8.08
#